data_e282212e3b826644ad85b9eb51cab288
#
_entry.id   e282212e3b826644ad85b9eb51cab288
#
_cell.length_a   1.000
_cell.length_b   1.000
_cell.length_c   1.000
_cell.angle_alpha   90.00
_cell.angle_beta   90.00
_cell.angle_gamma   90.00
#
_symmetry.space_group_name_H-M   'P 1'
#
loop_
_entity.id
_entity.type
_entity.pdbx_description
1 polymer ?
#
loop_
_entity_poly.entity_id
_entity_poly.type
_entity_poly.pdbx_seq_one_letter_code
_entity_poly.pdbx_strand_id
1 'polypeptide(L)'
;MAEIIDDIAYLTQEIGPHPAGTEEEQRAALYLADQMQKEAGFATVVEDFQCVTNDQLPNIICFGVALLGAVLSIVVPSLGILWLLLTIAAAVLYGMEITGRPILSRLLRTGASQNVVAKYQPTPACLLYTSPSPRDGATS
;
A
#
# COMPACT_ATOMS: atom_id res chain seq x y z
N MET A 1 -11.13 -25.34 -11.99
CA MET A 1 -12.08 -24.61 -11.14
C MET A 1 -12.05 -25.11 -9.69
N ALA A 2 -11.95 -26.40 -9.43
CA ALA A 2 -11.77 -26.92 -8.06
C ALA A 2 -10.46 -26.41 -7.40
N GLU A 3 -9.36 -26.37 -8.12
CA GLU A 3 -8.05 -25.88 -7.65
C GLU A 3 -8.09 -24.41 -7.20
N ILE A 4 -8.78 -23.53 -7.95
CA ILE A 4 -8.93 -22.12 -7.58
C ILE A 4 -9.73 -21.98 -6.27
N ILE A 5 -10.74 -22.82 -6.07
CA ILE A 5 -11.53 -22.80 -4.84
C ILE A 5 -10.69 -23.28 -3.66
N ASP A 6 -9.86 -24.27 -3.87
CA ASP A 6 -8.95 -24.80 -2.85
C ASP A 6 -7.88 -23.75 -2.48
N ASP A 7 -7.34 -23.02 -3.44
CA ASP A 7 -6.40 -21.91 -3.20
C ASP A 7 -7.05 -20.78 -2.41
N ILE A 8 -8.29 -20.40 -2.78
CA ILE A 8 -9.04 -19.38 -2.04
C ILE A 8 -9.34 -19.87 -0.62
N ALA A 9 -9.72 -21.14 -0.46
CA ALA A 9 -9.98 -21.72 0.85
C ALA A 9 -8.72 -21.72 1.72
N TYR A 10 -7.57 -22.07 1.17
CA TYR A 10 -6.30 -22.02 1.86
C TYR A 10 -5.93 -20.60 2.32
N LEU A 11 -6.00 -19.63 1.43
CA LEU A 11 -5.70 -18.23 1.75
C LEU A 11 -6.64 -17.64 2.80
N THR A 12 -7.92 -18.07 2.80
CA THR A 12 -8.93 -17.50 3.71
C THR A 12 -9.01 -18.22 5.06
N GLN A 13 -8.80 -19.54 5.08
CA GLN A 13 -8.99 -20.36 6.28
C GLN A 13 -7.69 -20.66 7.02
N GLU A 14 -6.60 -20.93 6.29
CA GLU A 14 -5.30 -21.26 6.90
C GLU A 14 -4.45 -20.02 7.17
N ILE A 15 -4.44 -19.05 6.26
CA ILE A 15 -3.66 -17.83 6.43
C ILE A 15 -4.51 -16.75 7.12
N GLY A 16 -5.78 -16.61 6.73
CA GLY A 16 -6.70 -15.62 7.29
C GLY A 16 -6.41 -14.18 6.82
N PRO A 17 -6.80 -13.16 7.61
CA PRO A 17 -6.53 -11.76 7.28
C PRO A 17 -5.03 -11.51 7.22
N HIS A 18 -4.54 -10.98 6.10
CA HIS A 18 -3.12 -10.71 5.86
C HIS A 18 -2.89 -9.24 5.49
N PRO A 19 -3.01 -8.32 6.46
CA PRO A 19 -2.73 -6.91 6.21
C PRO A 19 -1.26 -6.68 5.86
N ALA A 20 -0.98 -5.57 5.14
CA ALA A 20 0.35 -5.23 4.67
C ALA A 20 1.39 -5.18 5.80
N GLY A 21 2.55 -5.81 5.59
CA GLY A 21 3.66 -5.85 6.54
C GLY A 21 3.53 -6.89 7.65
N THR A 22 2.63 -7.87 7.53
CA THR A 22 2.47 -8.96 8.48
C THR A 22 3.13 -10.26 8.00
N GLU A 23 3.37 -11.19 8.94
CA GLU A 23 3.89 -12.54 8.59
C GLU A 23 2.87 -13.32 7.75
N GLU A 24 1.59 -13.07 7.96
CA GLU A 24 0.50 -13.70 7.19
C GLU A 24 0.54 -13.25 5.73
N GLU A 25 0.83 -11.97 5.46
CA GLU A 25 1.05 -11.48 4.09
C GLU A 25 2.24 -12.19 3.44
N GLN A 26 3.34 -12.35 4.17
CA GLN A 26 4.52 -13.06 3.68
C GLN A 26 4.21 -14.51 3.33
N ARG A 27 3.46 -15.20 4.17
CA ARG A 27 3.03 -16.58 3.89
C ARG A 27 2.13 -16.66 2.66
N ALA A 28 1.20 -15.71 2.50
CA ALA A 28 0.34 -15.62 1.33
C ALA A 28 1.16 -15.37 0.05
N ALA A 29 2.13 -14.46 0.10
CA ALA A 29 3.02 -14.17 -1.04
C ALA A 29 3.87 -15.38 -1.44
N LEU A 30 4.45 -16.09 -0.48
CA LEU A 30 5.23 -17.30 -0.75
C LEU A 30 4.38 -18.43 -1.31
N TYR A 31 3.17 -18.61 -0.78
CA TYR A 31 2.22 -19.59 -1.31
C TYR A 31 1.86 -19.31 -2.77
N LEU A 32 1.50 -18.07 -3.08
CA LEU A 32 1.17 -17.65 -4.46
C LEU A 32 2.36 -17.82 -5.40
N ALA A 33 3.57 -17.48 -4.95
CA ALA A 33 4.78 -17.67 -5.75
C ALA A 33 5.04 -19.15 -6.06
N ASP A 34 4.85 -20.02 -5.08
CA ASP A 34 5.00 -21.48 -5.24
C ASP A 34 3.96 -22.07 -6.20
N GLN A 35 2.70 -21.65 -6.09
CA GLN A 35 1.64 -22.08 -7.00
C GLN A 35 1.90 -21.61 -8.44
N MET A 36 2.26 -20.35 -8.64
CA MET A 36 2.61 -19.83 -9.97
C MET A 36 3.79 -20.55 -10.60
N GLN A 37 4.77 -20.96 -9.79
CA GLN A 37 5.91 -21.72 -10.29
C GLN A 37 5.54 -23.16 -10.64
N LYS A 38 4.75 -23.83 -9.82
CA LYS A 38 4.36 -25.23 -10.01
C LYS A 38 3.38 -25.41 -11.17
N GLU A 39 2.34 -24.58 -11.24
CA GLU A 39 1.27 -24.78 -12.21
C GLU A 39 1.56 -24.14 -13.56
N ALA A 40 2.13 -22.93 -13.57
CA ALA A 40 2.39 -22.20 -14.80
C ALA A 40 3.84 -22.22 -15.26
N GLY A 41 4.77 -22.75 -14.46
CA GLY A 41 6.19 -22.80 -14.80
C GLY A 41 6.85 -21.43 -14.92
N PHE A 42 6.25 -20.39 -14.30
CA PHE A 42 6.77 -19.03 -14.36
C PHE A 42 7.93 -18.85 -13.39
N ALA A 43 8.95 -18.11 -13.83
CA ALA A 43 9.97 -17.63 -12.89
C ALA A 43 9.34 -16.56 -11.99
N THR A 44 9.16 -16.88 -10.72
CA THR A 44 8.55 -16.00 -9.72
C THR A 44 9.62 -15.37 -8.84
N VAL A 45 9.45 -14.10 -8.54
CA VAL A 45 10.28 -13.35 -7.60
C VAL A 45 9.36 -12.63 -6.63
N VAL A 46 9.67 -12.74 -5.34
CA VAL A 46 9.02 -11.96 -4.28
C VAL A 46 9.87 -10.74 -4.03
N GLU A 47 9.31 -9.56 -4.28
CA GLU A 47 9.97 -8.28 -4.11
C GLU A 47 9.43 -7.57 -2.87
N ASP A 48 10.33 -7.20 -1.96
CA ASP A 48 9.98 -6.44 -0.76
C ASP A 48 9.97 -4.93 -1.07
N PHE A 49 8.96 -4.23 -0.61
CA PHE A 49 8.90 -2.78 -0.67
C PHE A 49 8.45 -2.18 0.66
N GLN A 50 8.96 -0.98 0.97
CA GLN A 50 8.61 -0.32 2.21
C GLN A 50 7.21 0.29 2.13
N CYS A 51 6.39 -0.01 3.12
CA CYS A 51 5.03 0.52 3.25
C CYS A 51 4.76 1.02 4.68
N VAL A 52 3.63 1.69 4.84
CA VAL A 52 3.07 2.01 6.15
C VAL A 52 2.18 0.86 6.56
N THR A 53 2.55 0.17 7.64
CA THR A 53 1.78 -0.97 8.17
C THR A 53 0.48 -0.57 8.84
N ASN A 54 0.37 0.69 9.26
CA ASN A 54 -0.82 1.21 9.92
C ASN A 54 -1.30 2.48 9.20
N ASP A 55 -2.27 2.32 8.29
CA ASP A 55 -2.87 3.41 7.52
C ASP A 55 -3.57 4.46 8.37
N GLN A 56 -3.91 4.13 9.61
CA GLN A 56 -4.59 5.06 10.51
C GLN A 56 -3.60 6.00 11.21
N LEU A 57 -2.32 5.66 11.28
CA LEU A 57 -1.32 6.42 12.02
C LEU A 57 -1.14 7.86 11.51
N PRO A 58 -1.01 8.12 10.19
CA PRO A 58 -0.99 9.49 9.66
C PRO A 58 -2.26 10.28 10.00
N ASN A 59 -3.42 9.62 9.93
CA ASN A 59 -4.70 10.26 10.24
C ASN A 59 -4.78 10.66 11.72
N ILE A 60 -4.40 9.76 12.63
CA ILE A 60 -4.40 10.01 14.07
C ILE A 60 -3.48 11.19 14.41
N ILE A 61 -2.31 11.27 13.79
CA ILE A 61 -1.36 12.37 14.01
C ILE A 61 -1.97 13.69 13.53
N CYS A 62 -2.52 13.75 12.30
CA CYS A 62 -3.11 14.98 11.77
C CYS A 62 -4.29 15.46 12.61
N PHE A 63 -5.20 14.57 12.97
CA PHE A 63 -6.35 14.91 13.83
C PHE A 63 -5.93 15.28 15.25
N GLY A 64 -4.94 14.59 15.81
CA GLY A 64 -4.40 14.90 17.14
C GLY A 64 -3.77 16.29 17.20
N VAL A 65 -2.98 16.67 16.20
CA VAL A 65 -2.36 17.99 16.11
C VAL A 65 -3.44 19.08 15.90
N ALA A 66 -4.43 18.84 15.05
CA ALA A 66 -5.53 19.77 14.84
C ALA A 66 -6.36 20.00 16.11
N LEU A 67 -6.69 18.92 16.82
CA LEU A 67 -7.42 19.00 18.08
C LEU A 67 -6.61 19.74 19.16
N LEU A 68 -5.33 19.43 19.27
CA LEU A 68 -4.42 20.11 20.22
C LEU A 68 -4.34 21.61 19.92
N GLY A 69 -4.21 21.99 18.66
CA GLY A 69 -4.22 23.39 18.24
C GLY A 69 -5.52 24.11 18.59
N ALA A 70 -6.67 23.45 18.38
CA ALA A 70 -7.98 23.99 18.73
C ALA A 70 -8.14 24.21 20.24
N VAL A 71 -7.76 23.21 21.05
CA VAL A 71 -7.82 23.31 22.54
C VAL A 71 -6.89 24.41 23.05
N LEU A 72 -5.66 24.48 22.56
CA LEU A 72 -4.67 25.47 22.98
C LEU A 72 -5.07 26.89 22.54
N SER A 73 -5.80 27.07 21.47
CA SER A 73 -6.33 28.39 21.07
C SER A 73 -7.34 28.95 22.07
N ILE A 74 -8.06 28.09 22.78
CA ILE A 74 -8.99 28.47 23.85
C ILE A 74 -8.25 28.76 25.16
N VAL A 75 -7.30 27.90 25.49
CA VAL A 75 -6.56 27.99 26.81
C VAL A 75 -5.54 29.12 26.81
N VAL A 76 -4.87 29.35 25.67
CA VAL A 76 -3.80 30.35 25.52
C VAL A 76 -4.11 31.28 24.36
N PRO A 77 -5.10 32.17 24.48
CA PRO A 77 -5.54 33.02 23.39
C PRO A 77 -4.49 34.03 22.91
N SER A 78 -3.50 34.35 23.72
CA SER A 78 -2.38 35.23 23.37
C SER A 78 -1.54 34.71 22.18
N LEU A 79 -1.54 33.40 21.95
CA LEU A 79 -0.87 32.72 20.83
C LEU A 79 -1.88 32.18 19.80
N GLY A 80 -3.10 32.72 19.76
CA GLY A 80 -4.19 32.22 18.94
C GLY A 80 -3.84 32.11 17.45
N ILE A 81 -3.09 33.07 16.90
CA ILE A 81 -2.62 33.04 15.50
C ILE A 81 -1.71 31.86 15.27
N LEU A 82 -0.79 31.55 16.19
CA LEU A 82 0.13 30.42 16.08
C LEU A 82 -0.65 29.09 16.07
N TRP A 83 -1.62 28.94 16.96
CA TRP A 83 -2.45 27.74 17.03
C TRP A 83 -3.32 27.57 15.80
N LEU A 84 -3.83 28.67 15.24
CA LEU A 84 -4.59 28.66 14.00
C LEU A 84 -3.73 28.19 12.83
N LEU A 85 -2.50 28.71 12.70
CA LEU A 85 -1.55 28.30 11.67
C LEU A 85 -1.18 26.80 11.79
N LEU A 86 -1.01 26.30 13.01
CA LEU A 86 -0.74 24.88 13.26
C LEU A 86 -1.91 24.00 12.80
N THR A 87 -3.14 24.40 13.08
CA THR A 87 -4.35 23.67 12.64
C THR A 87 -4.48 23.67 11.12
N ILE A 88 -4.22 24.80 10.47
CA ILE A 88 -4.23 24.92 8.99
C ILE A 88 -3.15 24.04 8.39
N ALA A 89 -1.93 24.03 8.95
CA ALA A 89 -0.84 23.17 8.48
C ALA A 89 -1.20 21.69 8.58
N ALA A 90 -1.81 21.26 9.69
CA ALA A 90 -2.29 19.89 9.85
C ALA A 90 -3.38 19.53 8.83
N ALA A 91 -4.30 20.43 8.54
CA ALA A 91 -5.35 20.24 7.54
C ALA A 91 -4.78 20.12 6.12
N VAL A 92 -3.78 20.95 5.78
CA VAL A 92 -3.08 20.89 4.48
C VAL A 92 -2.31 19.58 4.34
N LEU A 93 -1.58 19.15 5.37
CA LEU A 93 -0.88 17.86 5.37
C LEU A 93 -1.83 16.70 5.15
N TYR A 94 -2.96 16.70 5.84
CA TYR A 94 -4.01 15.70 5.67
C TYR A 94 -4.59 15.70 4.25
N GLY A 95 -4.86 16.89 3.70
CA GLY A 95 -5.33 17.04 2.32
C GLY A 95 -4.33 16.51 1.29
N MET A 96 -3.03 16.72 1.51
CA MET A 96 -1.97 16.17 0.66
C MET A 96 -1.90 14.64 0.75
N GLU A 97 -2.10 14.09 1.93
CA GLU A 97 -2.13 12.65 2.17
C GLU A 97 -3.26 11.98 1.36
N ILE A 98 -4.47 12.54 1.41
CA ILE A 98 -5.64 12.02 0.66
C ILE A 98 -5.47 12.17 -0.86
N THR A 99 -4.86 13.26 -1.32
CA THR A 99 -4.72 13.54 -2.76
C THR A 99 -3.59 12.75 -3.46
N GLY A 100 -3.01 11.77 -2.77
CA GLY A 100 -1.98 10.90 -3.34
C GLY A 100 -0.57 11.50 -3.37
N ARG A 101 -0.34 12.54 -2.57
CA ARG A 101 0.99 13.10 -2.29
C ARG A 101 1.37 12.82 -0.83
N PRO A 102 1.58 11.55 -0.45
CA PRO A 102 1.79 11.15 0.92
C PRO A 102 3.16 11.62 1.42
N ILE A 103 3.20 12.71 2.16
CA ILE A 103 4.42 13.21 2.81
C ILE A 103 4.59 12.51 4.15
N LEU A 104 3.53 12.46 4.94
CA LEU A 104 3.55 11.89 6.28
C LEU A 104 3.73 10.37 6.23
N SER A 105 3.03 9.69 5.32
CA SER A 105 3.20 8.25 5.09
C SER A 105 4.60 7.88 4.62
N ARG A 106 5.26 8.74 3.84
CA ARG A 106 6.67 8.52 3.46
C ARG A 106 7.63 8.60 4.64
N LEU A 107 7.35 9.49 5.57
CA LEU A 107 8.16 9.67 6.79
C LEU A 107 7.90 8.54 7.79
N LEU A 108 6.68 8.02 7.84
CA LEU A 108 6.22 7.00 8.79
C LEU A 108 6.30 5.57 8.24
N ARG A 109 7.13 5.30 7.25
CA ARG A 109 7.33 3.94 6.73
C ARG A 109 7.88 3.04 7.83
N THR A 110 7.06 2.12 8.30
CA THR A 110 7.38 1.29 9.46
C THR A 110 7.52 -0.19 9.15
N GLY A 111 7.17 -0.63 7.94
CA GLY A 111 7.21 -2.03 7.56
C GLY A 111 7.50 -2.26 6.09
N ALA A 112 7.67 -3.53 5.75
CA ALA A 112 7.85 -4.01 4.39
C ALA A 112 6.63 -4.84 3.99
N SER A 113 6.07 -4.55 2.84
CA SER A 113 5.08 -5.38 2.16
C SER A 113 5.72 -6.10 0.99
N GLN A 114 5.07 -7.10 0.46
CA GLN A 114 5.64 -7.98 -0.55
C GLN A 114 4.79 -8.00 -1.81
N ASN A 115 5.46 -8.02 -2.94
CA ASN A 115 4.85 -8.16 -4.24
C ASN A 115 5.37 -9.42 -4.94
N VAL A 116 4.47 -10.24 -5.46
CA VAL A 116 4.84 -11.44 -6.22
C VAL A 116 4.84 -11.09 -7.71
N VAL A 117 6.00 -11.19 -8.33
CA VAL A 117 6.19 -10.91 -9.75
C VAL A 117 6.49 -12.21 -10.48
N ALA A 118 5.60 -12.61 -11.38
CA ALA A 118 5.82 -13.73 -12.29
C ALA A 118 6.23 -13.21 -13.67
N LYS A 119 7.36 -13.66 -14.18
CA LYS A 119 7.85 -13.29 -15.51
C LYS A 119 7.58 -14.41 -16.50
N TYR A 120 6.76 -14.12 -17.49
CA TYR A 120 6.58 -14.98 -18.64
C TYR A 120 7.61 -14.62 -19.71
N GLN A 121 8.45 -15.60 -20.08
CA GLN A 121 9.36 -15.46 -21.20
C GLN A 121 8.83 -16.33 -22.35
N PRO A 122 8.18 -15.72 -23.35
CA PRO A 122 7.77 -16.47 -24.53
C PRO A 122 9.00 -17.00 -25.27
N THR A 123 8.89 -18.22 -25.80
CA THR A 123 9.91 -18.77 -26.68
C THR A 123 10.15 -17.85 -27.89
N PRO A 124 11.41 -17.73 -28.39
CA PRO A 124 11.74 -16.77 -29.47
C PRO A 124 10.93 -16.89 -30.75
N ALA A 125 10.23 -18.00 -30.94
CA ALA A 125 9.36 -18.25 -32.08
C ALA A 125 7.95 -17.64 -31.96
N CYS A 126 7.61 -17.11 -30.80
CA CYS A 126 6.31 -16.47 -30.57
C CYS A 126 6.45 -14.97 -30.70
N LEU A 127 6.09 -14.43 -31.86
CA LEU A 127 5.81 -13.00 -32.01
C LEU A 127 4.57 -12.68 -31.17
N LEU A 128 4.80 -12.27 -29.95
CA LEU A 128 3.72 -11.71 -29.13
C LEU A 128 3.38 -10.34 -29.72
N TYR A 129 2.29 -10.27 -30.44
CA TYR A 129 1.67 -9.02 -30.80
C TYR A 129 1.06 -8.47 -29.51
N THR A 130 1.84 -7.69 -28.76
CA THR A 130 1.29 -6.94 -27.65
C THR A 130 0.40 -5.85 -28.23
N SER A 131 -0.89 -6.01 -28.07
CA SER A 131 -1.82 -4.91 -28.19
C SER A 131 -1.30 -3.76 -27.31
N PRO A 132 -1.12 -2.55 -27.84
CA PRO A 132 -0.66 -1.43 -27.02
C PRO A 132 -1.60 -1.26 -25.83
N SER A 133 -1.03 -1.16 -24.65
CA SER A 133 -1.79 -0.89 -23.44
C SER A 133 -2.63 0.38 -23.64
N PRO A 134 -3.88 0.45 -23.13
CA PRO A 134 -4.66 1.69 -23.15
C PRO A 134 -3.93 2.90 -22.58
N ARG A 135 -2.88 2.68 -21.77
CA ARG A 135 -2.00 3.74 -21.27
C ARG A 135 -1.06 4.29 -22.34
N ASP A 136 -0.65 3.48 -23.31
CA ASP A 136 0.29 3.92 -24.35
C ASP A 136 -0.40 4.81 -25.41
N GLY A 137 -1.72 4.73 -25.53
CA GLY A 137 -2.55 5.61 -26.37
C GLY A 137 -2.81 6.99 -25.80
N ALA A 138 -2.53 7.24 -24.50
CA ALA A 138 -2.78 8.51 -23.85
C ALA A 138 -1.57 9.48 -23.90
N THR A 139 -0.45 9.06 -24.48
CA THR A 139 0.79 9.85 -24.58
C THR A 139 1.14 10.30 -26.00
N SER A 140 0.24 10.10 -26.92
CA SER A 140 0.39 10.56 -28.32
C SER A 140 -0.46 11.81 -28.60
#